data_ee103d03acbec5e6b36ee237b36b7429
#
_entry.id   ee103d03acbec5e6b36ee237b36b7429
#
_cell.length_a   1.000
_cell.length_b   1.000
_cell.length_c   1.000
_cell.angle_alpha   90.00
_cell.angle_beta   90.00
_cell.angle_gamma   90.00
#
_symmetry.space_group_name_H-M   'P 1'
#
loop_
_entity.id
_entity.type
_entity.pdbx_description
1 polymer ?
#
loop_
_entity_poly.entity_id
_entity_poly.type
_entity_poly.pdbx_seq_one_letter_code
_entity_poly.pdbx_strand_id
1 'polypeptide(L)'
;IFGAYMIALALGFEPNQAAGIAIIGGADGPTAIFLSSKLSPNLMGAIAVCAYSYMALVPVIQPPLMRLLTTKKERVIKMKPARQVSQTEKILFPIIGLLLTTFIVPSGLPLLGMLFFGNLLKESGKTTRLAKTAGSSLNDIVVMLLGLTVGCSTQASEFLTLNTIKIFALGALAFIIASASGILFVKLMNLFLPKDKKLNPLIGNAGVSAVPMSARISNNLGLEYDRHNFLLMHAMGPNVAGVIGSAV
;
A
#
# COMPACT_ATOMS: atom_id res chain seq x y z
N ILE A 1 -1.70 8.68 5.62
CA ILE A 1 -2.87 9.37 5.04
C ILE A 1 -3.22 10.58 5.89
N PHE A 2 -3.65 10.45 7.17
CA PHE A 2 -4.11 11.57 8.01
C PHE A 2 -3.11 12.72 8.15
N GLY A 3 -1.81 12.42 8.40
CA GLY A 3 -0.78 13.46 8.49
C GLY A 3 -0.62 14.24 7.19
N ALA A 4 -0.65 13.56 6.04
CA ALA A 4 -0.58 14.20 4.73
C ALA A 4 -1.82 15.05 4.44
N TYR A 5 -3.01 14.60 4.87
CA TYR A 5 -4.25 15.36 4.78
C TYR A 5 -4.16 16.69 5.53
N MET A 6 -3.72 16.66 6.78
CA MET A 6 -3.56 17.87 7.60
C MET A 6 -2.54 18.86 7.01
N ILE A 7 -1.43 18.34 6.48
CA ILE A 7 -0.42 19.19 5.83
C ILE A 7 -0.96 19.79 4.53
N ALA A 8 -1.73 19.03 3.74
CA ALA A 8 -2.35 19.53 2.51
C ALA A 8 -3.36 20.66 2.80
N LEU A 9 -4.18 20.52 3.85
CA LEU A 9 -5.08 21.59 4.31
C LEU A 9 -4.28 22.84 4.74
N ALA A 10 -3.20 22.67 5.49
CA ALA A 10 -2.33 23.78 5.91
C ALA A 10 -1.67 24.52 4.74
N LEU A 11 -1.46 23.84 3.61
CA LEU A 11 -0.93 24.42 2.37
C LEU A 11 -1.99 25.07 1.48
N GLY A 12 -3.24 25.11 1.93
CA GLY A 12 -4.35 25.81 1.27
C GLY A 12 -5.11 25.00 0.23
N PHE A 13 -4.98 23.65 0.23
CA PHE A 13 -5.84 22.80 -0.60
C PHE A 13 -7.23 22.65 0.02
N GLU A 14 -8.25 22.55 -0.81
CA GLU A 14 -9.60 22.24 -0.37
C GLU A 14 -9.67 20.82 0.27
N PRO A 15 -10.62 20.54 1.18
CA PRO A 15 -10.72 19.25 1.86
C PRO A 15 -10.76 18.04 0.91
N ASN A 16 -11.50 18.14 -0.19
CA ASN A 16 -11.59 17.07 -1.19
C ASN A 16 -10.26 16.85 -1.94
N GLN A 17 -9.58 17.94 -2.29
CA GLN A 17 -8.26 17.90 -2.91
C GLN A 17 -7.22 17.32 -1.93
N ALA A 18 -7.25 17.78 -0.68
CA ALA A 18 -6.36 17.30 0.37
C ALA A 18 -6.53 15.78 0.60
N ALA A 19 -7.77 15.27 0.55
CA ALA A 19 -8.05 13.83 0.65
C ALA A 19 -7.46 13.06 -0.53
N GLY A 20 -7.65 13.55 -1.77
CA GLY A 20 -7.06 12.96 -2.96
C GLY A 20 -5.52 12.94 -2.94
N ILE A 21 -4.89 13.99 -2.40
CA ILE A 21 -3.44 14.05 -2.25
C ILE A 21 -2.96 13.11 -1.14
N ALA A 22 -3.67 13.05 -0.02
CA ALA A 22 -3.26 12.27 1.14
C ALA A 22 -3.19 10.76 0.87
N ILE A 23 -4.04 10.26 -0.04
CA ILE A 23 -4.07 8.83 -0.41
C ILE A 23 -2.79 8.38 -1.12
N ILE A 24 -2.02 9.30 -1.71
CA ILE A 24 -0.71 8.99 -2.30
C ILE A 24 0.21 8.33 -1.28
N GLY A 25 0.11 8.73 -0.01
CA GLY A 25 0.88 8.14 1.09
C GLY A 25 0.57 6.66 1.35
N GLY A 26 -0.60 6.17 0.91
CA GLY A 26 -0.93 4.74 0.94
C GLY A 26 -0.11 3.91 -0.05
N ALA A 27 0.53 4.54 -1.04
CA ALA A 27 1.27 3.89 -2.13
C ALA A 27 0.40 2.88 -2.92
N ASP A 28 -0.85 3.26 -3.15
CA ASP A 28 -1.84 2.49 -3.91
C ASP A 28 -2.33 3.34 -5.10
N GLY A 29 -1.74 3.10 -6.27
CA GLY A 29 -2.03 3.86 -7.49
C GLY A 29 -3.51 3.76 -7.92
N PRO A 30 -4.07 2.56 -8.06
CA PRO A 30 -5.48 2.37 -8.40
C PRO A 30 -6.45 3.05 -7.43
N THR A 31 -6.23 2.93 -6.14
CA THR A 31 -7.05 3.58 -5.11
C THR A 31 -6.92 5.11 -5.19
N ALA A 32 -5.71 5.63 -5.43
CA ALA A 32 -5.48 7.06 -5.59
C ALA A 32 -6.25 7.62 -6.80
N ILE A 33 -6.26 6.92 -7.93
CA ILE A 33 -7.03 7.32 -9.12
C ILE A 33 -8.53 7.24 -8.85
N PHE A 34 -9.01 6.14 -8.27
CA PHE A 34 -10.43 5.95 -7.98
C PHE A 34 -10.96 7.04 -7.04
N LEU A 35 -10.23 7.35 -5.97
CA LEU A 35 -10.64 8.36 -5.02
C LEU A 35 -10.56 9.76 -5.61
N SER A 36 -9.47 10.11 -6.29
CA SER A 36 -9.29 11.43 -6.89
C SER A 36 -10.28 11.68 -8.02
N SER A 37 -10.69 10.66 -8.78
CA SER A 37 -11.72 10.80 -9.80
C SER A 37 -13.09 11.23 -9.25
N LYS A 38 -13.35 10.91 -7.97
CA LYS A 38 -14.60 11.29 -7.28
C LYS A 38 -14.47 12.59 -6.50
N LEU A 39 -13.34 12.82 -5.82
CA LEU A 39 -13.16 13.94 -4.90
C LEU A 39 -12.53 15.17 -5.56
N SER A 40 -11.63 14.97 -6.53
CA SER A 40 -10.86 16.05 -7.16
C SER A 40 -10.48 15.70 -8.60
N PRO A 41 -11.49 15.61 -9.52
CA PRO A 41 -11.25 15.20 -10.91
C PRO A 41 -10.23 16.07 -11.64
N ASN A 42 -10.18 17.35 -11.34
CA ASN A 42 -9.23 18.33 -11.89
C ASN A 42 -7.77 18.07 -11.49
N LEU A 43 -7.51 17.40 -10.36
CA LEU A 43 -6.16 17.03 -9.91
C LEU A 43 -5.82 15.54 -10.17
N MET A 44 -6.77 14.77 -10.73
CA MET A 44 -6.62 13.32 -10.91
C MET A 44 -5.35 12.95 -11.68
N GLY A 45 -5.05 13.67 -12.78
CA GLY A 45 -3.85 13.43 -13.58
C GLY A 45 -2.56 13.61 -12.78
N ALA A 46 -2.44 14.72 -12.04
CA ALA A 46 -1.28 15.01 -11.19
C ALA A 46 -1.14 14.00 -10.05
N ILE A 47 -2.25 13.64 -9.41
CA ILE A 47 -2.27 12.64 -8.32
C ILE A 47 -1.88 11.25 -8.84
N ALA A 48 -2.40 10.84 -10.00
CA ALA A 48 -2.09 9.55 -10.60
C ALA A 48 -0.61 9.42 -10.97
N VAL A 49 -0.04 10.41 -11.67
CA VAL A 49 1.38 10.42 -12.04
C VAL A 49 2.24 10.43 -10.79
N CYS A 50 1.88 11.21 -9.78
CA CYS A 50 2.57 11.27 -8.51
C CYS A 50 2.57 9.91 -7.80
N ALA A 51 1.40 9.28 -7.65
CA ALA A 51 1.24 7.99 -6.97
C ALA A 51 2.09 6.88 -7.64
N TYR A 52 2.01 6.75 -8.97
CA TYR A 52 2.81 5.75 -9.70
C TYR A 52 4.30 6.06 -9.67
N SER A 53 4.70 7.34 -9.74
CA SER A 53 6.10 7.74 -9.62
C SER A 53 6.68 7.32 -8.28
N TYR A 54 5.95 7.53 -7.18
CA TYR A 54 6.42 7.10 -5.85
C TYR A 54 6.40 5.60 -5.67
N MET A 55 5.45 4.88 -6.27
CA MET A 55 5.52 3.41 -6.30
C MET A 55 6.81 2.92 -6.98
N ALA A 56 7.22 3.54 -8.08
CA ALA A 56 8.48 3.20 -8.74
C ALA A 56 9.72 3.55 -7.89
N LEU A 57 9.62 4.59 -7.05
CA LEU A 57 10.71 5.03 -6.17
C LEU A 57 10.76 4.29 -4.81
N VAL A 58 9.80 3.41 -4.52
CA VAL A 58 9.78 2.58 -3.30
C VAL A 58 11.13 1.91 -3.00
N PRO A 59 11.80 1.23 -3.98
CA PRO A 59 13.09 0.59 -3.73
C PRO A 59 14.23 1.55 -3.39
N VAL A 60 14.08 2.82 -3.74
CA VAL A 60 15.09 3.86 -3.48
C VAL A 60 14.86 4.55 -2.15
N ILE A 61 13.61 4.85 -1.82
CA ILE A 61 13.23 5.65 -0.62
C ILE A 61 13.22 4.78 0.64
N GLN A 62 12.68 3.57 0.56
CA GLN A 62 12.46 2.75 1.76
C GLN A 62 13.75 2.24 2.43
N PRO A 63 14.77 1.70 1.72
CA PRO A 63 15.94 1.14 2.39
C PRO A 63 16.72 2.14 3.26
N PRO A 64 17.01 3.39 2.82
CA PRO A 64 17.65 4.39 3.68
C PRO A 64 16.82 4.70 4.93
N LEU A 65 15.49 4.85 4.75
CA LEU A 65 14.56 5.14 5.85
C LEU A 65 14.54 4.01 6.88
N MET A 66 14.48 2.76 6.42
CA MET A 66 14.52 1.58 7.26
C MET A 66 15.84 1.48 8.03
N ARG A 67 16.97 1.77 7.37
CA ARG A 67 18.29 1.80 8.02
C ARG A 67 18.39 2.91 9.06
N LEU A 68 17.79 4.07 8.82
CA LEU A 68 17.76 5.19 9.77
C LEU A 68 16.94 4.87 11.01
N LEU A 69 15.76 4.27 10.82
CA LEU A 69 14.79 4.04 11.88
C LEU A 69 15.00 2.74 12.66
N THR A 70 15.88 1.83 12.21
CA THR A 70 16.10 0.54 12.89
C THR A 70 17.55 0.33 13.26
N THR A 71 17.79 -0.33 14.37
CA THR A 71 19.14 -0.74 14.79
C THR A 71 19.55 -2.07 14.16
N LYS A 72 20.87 -2.35 14.09
CA LYS A 72 21.38 -3.63 13.58
C LYS A 72 20.83 -4.83 14.36
N LYS A 73 20.64 -4.69 15.68
CA LYS A 73 20.06 -5.74 16.53
C LYS A 73 18.60 -6.04 16.20
N GLU A 74 17.82 -5.01 15.88
CA GLU A 74 16.41 -5.16 15.52
C GLU A 74 16.24 -5.82 14.14
N ARG A 75 17.14 -5.57 13.19
CA ARG A 75 17.08 -6.11 11.82
C ARG A 75 17.30 -7.62 11.76
N VAL A 76 18.01 -8.20 12.74
CA VAL A 76 18.29 -9.64 12.80
C VAL A 76 17.29 -10.41 13.67
N ILE A 77 16.22 -9.78 14.16
CA ILE A 77 15.16 -10.48 14.89
C ILE A 77 14.51 -11.50 13.96
N LYS A 78 14.62 -12.79 14.35
CA LYS A 78 13.98 -13.91 13.63
C LYS A 78 12.56 -14.09 14.14
N MET A 79 11.63 -14.13 13.22
CA MET A 79 10.22 -14.36 13.55
C MET A 79 9.88 -15.85 13.39
N LYS A 80 8.99 -16.35 14.25
CA LYS A 80 8.49 -17.73 14.14
C LYS A 80 7.67 -17.86 12.86
N PRO A 81 7.75 -19.02 12.16
CA PRO A 81 6.91 -19.27 11.00
C PRO A 81 5.44 -19.03 11.31
N ALA A 82 4.70 -18.49 10.33
CA ALA A 82 3.26 -18.32 10.44
C ALA A 82 2.58 -19.70 10.60
N ARG A 83 1.45 -19.73 11.33
CA ARG A 83 0.66 -20.97 11.44
C ARG A 83 0.17 -21.42 10.08
N GLN A 84 -0.01 -22.71 9.91
CA GLN A 84 -0.68 -23.23 8.73
C GLN A 84 -2.18 -22.85 8.78
N VAL A 85 -2.67 -22.31 7.67
CA VAL A 85 -4.06 -21.87 7.52
C VAL A 85 -4.81 -22.95 6.75
N SER A 86 -5.98 -23.37 7.25
CA SER A 86 -6.83 -24.36 6.59
C SER A 86 -7.44 -23.81 5.30
N GLN A 87 -7.85 -24.70 4.38
CA GLN A 87 -8.50 -24.29 3.13
C GLN A 87 -9.82 -23.55 3.39
N THR A 88 -10.56 -23.98 4.40
CA THR A 88 -11.81 -23.32 4.81
C THR A 88 -11.58 -21.89 5.27
N GLU A 89 -10.55 -21.66 6.09
CA GLU A 89 -10.19 -20.31 6.52
C GLU A 89 -9.81 -19.39 5.35
N LYS A 90 -9.09 -19.92 4.36
CA LYS A 90 -8.71 -19.17 3.15
C LYS A 90 -9.89 -18.75 2.29
N ILE A 91 -10.94 -19.57 2.25
CA ILE A 91 -12.18 -19.29 1.50
C ILE A 91 -13.09 -18.33 2.30
N LEU A 92 -13.19 -18.52 3.62
CA LEU A 92 -14.04 -17.69 4.46
C LEU A 92 -13.48 -16.27 4.65
N PHE A 93 -12.16 -16.12 4.66
CA PHE A 93 -11.50 -14.81 4.85
C PHE A 93 -12.00 -13.73 3.88
N PRO A 94 -12.00 -13.93 2.55
CA PRO A 94 -12.47 -12.90 1.63
C PRO A 94 -13.98 -12.61 1.77
N ILE A 95 -14.78 -13.59 2.13
CA ILE A 95 -16.23 -13.42 2.32
C ILE A 95 -16.50 -12.57 3.55
N ILE A 96 -15.92 -12.96 4.69
CA ILE A 96 -16.09 -12.24 5.95
C ILE A 96 -15.44 -10.85 5.86
N GLY A 97 -14.26 -10.75 5.26
CA GLY A 97 -13.56 -9.48 5.05
C GLY A 97 -14.37 -8.51 4.21
N LEU A 98 -14.98 -8.99 3.11
CA LEU A 98 -15.83 -8.15 2.27
C LEU A 98 -17.06 -7.65 3.03
N LEU A 99 -17.76 -8.54 3.75
CA LEU A 99 -18.93 -8.15 4.53
C LEU A 99 -18.58 -7.10 5.59
N LEU A 100 -17.55 -7.35 6.40
CA LEU A 100 -17.13 -6.41 7.44
C LEU A 100 -16.72 -5.05 6.88
N THR A 101 -15.90 -5.03 5.84
CA THR A 101 -15.44 -3.77 5.25
C THR A 101 -16.57 -3.00 4.57
N THR A 102 -17.51 -3.69 3.93
CA THR A 102 -18.69 -3.06 3.30
C THR A 102 -19.63 -2.47 4.35
N PHE A 103 -19.79 -3.11 5.51
CA PHE A 103 -20.57 -2.54 6.60
C PHE A 103 -19.93 -1.28 7.21
N ILE A 104 -18.60 -1.23 7.27
CA ILE A 104 -17.88 -0.07 7.81
C ILE A 104 -17.82 1.07 6.78
N VAL A 105 -17.44 0.76 5.53
CA VAL A 105 -17.28 1.73 4.45
C VAL A 105 -17.92 1.21 3.15
N PRO A 106 -19.23 1.46 2.96
CA PRO A 106 -19.94 1.00 1.76
C PRO A 106 -19.35 1.52 0.44
N SER A 107 -18.78 2.72 0.45
CA SER A 107 -18.15 3.35 -0.73
C SER A 107 -16.86 2.65 -1.20
N GLY A 108 -16.23 1.87 -0.34
CA GLY A 108 -15.04 1.06 -0.66
C GLY A 108 -15.36 -0.26 -1.40
N LEU A 109 -16.65 -0.61 -1.53
CA LEU A 109 -17.09 -1.88 -2.14
C LEU A 109 -16.48 -2.15 -3.52
N PRO A 110 -16.39 -1.20 -4.47
CA PRO A 110 -15.80 -1.49 -5.78
C PRO A 110 -14.35 -1.96 -5.71
N LEU A 111 -13.53 -1.35 -4.84
CA LEU A 111 -12.12 -1.70 -4.67
C LEU A 111 -11.95 -3.01 -3.89
N LEU A 112 -12.54 -3.07 -2.71
CA LEU A 112 -12.43 -4.22 -1.81
C LEU A 112 -13.17 -5.43 -2.35
N GLY A 113 -14.30 -5.23 -3.04
CA GLY A 113 -15.05 -6.29 -3.71
C GLY A 113 -14.19 -7.02 -4.74
N MET A 114 -13.46 -6.29 -5.58
CA MET A 114 -12.58 -6.89 -6.57
C MET A 114 -11.36 -7.57 -5.94
N LEU A 115 -10.80 -6.99 -4.87
CA LEU A 115 -9.71 -7.61 -4.11
C LEU A 115 -10.13 -8.96 -3.52
N PHE A 116 -11.25 -8.98 -2.79
CA PHE A 116 -11.74 -10.19 -2.15
C PHE A 116 -12.28 -11.21 -3.15
N PHE A 117 -12.91 -10.77 -4.23
CA PHE A 117 -13.33 -11.64 -5.33
C PHE A 117 -12.14 -12.33 -5.99
N GLY A 118 -11.07 -11.59 -6.31
CA GLY A 118 -9.83 -12.17 -6.85
C GLY A 118 -9.19 -13.19 -5.90
N ASN A 119 -9.20 -12.90 -4.59
CA ASN A 119 -8.72 -13.84 -3.58
C ASN A 119 -9.59 -15.11 -3.55
N LEU A 120 -10.92 -14.99 -3.60
CA LEU A 120 -11.84 -16.13 -3.63
C LEU A 120 -11.63 -16.98 -4.88
N LEU A 121 -11.47 -16.38 -6.05
CA LEU A 121 -11.16 -17.10 -7.30
C LEU A 121 -9.89 -17.95 -7.16
N LYS A 122 -8.87 -17.41 -6.51
CA LYS A 122 -7.59 -18.09 -6.31
C LYS A 122 -7.70 -19.22 -5.29
N GLU A 123 -8.27 -18.93 -4.12
CA GLU A 123 -8.27 -19.85 -2.98
C GLU A 123 -9.36 -20.92 -3.07
N SER A 124 -10.37 -20.75 -3.93
CA SER A 124 -11.40 -21.80 -4.17
C SER A 124 -10.81 -23.10 -4.73
N GLY A 125 -9.66 -23.01 -5.42
CA GLY A 125 -9.05 -24.16 -6.11
C GLY A 125 -9.82 -24.68 -7.34
N LYS A 126 -11.05 -24.21 -7.57
CA LYS A 126 -11.89 -24.61 -8.71
C LYS A 126 -11.76 -23.69 -9.91
N THR A 127 -11.41 -22.45 -9.68
CA THR A 127 -11.33 -21.37 -10.70
C THR A 127 -9.92 -20.91 -10.97
N THR A 128 -8.92 -21.77 -10.81
CA THR A 128 -7.48 -21.46 -10.95
C THR A 128 -7.16 -20.83 -12.31
N ARG A 129 -7.79 -21.31 -13.40
CA ARG A 129 -7.62 -20.73 -14.74
C ARG A 129 -8.09 -19.28 -14.80
N LEU A 130 -9.27 -19.00 -14.22
CA LEU A 130 -9.81 -17.63 -14.18
C LEU A 130 -8.97 -16.70 -13.31
N ALA A 131 -8.51 -17.19 -12.15
CA ALA A 131 -7.61 -16.45 -11.27
C ALA A 131 -6.29 -16.08 -12.00
N LYS A 132 -5.72 -17.02 -12.76
CA LYS A 132 -4.53 -16.76 -13.57
C LYS A 132 -4.80 -15.71 -14.66
N THR A 133 -5.90 -15.82 -15.39
CA THR A 133 -6.26 -14.85 -16.44
C THR A 133 -6.50 -13.46 -15.85
N ALA A 134 -7.19 -13.37 -14.71
CA ALA A 134 -7.45 -12.12 -14.02
C ALA A 134 -6.17 -11.46 -13.52
N GLY A 135 -5.23 -12.23 -12.96
CA GLY A 135 -3.96 -11.73 -12.43
C GLY A 135 -2.86 -11.51 -13.48
N SER A 136 -3.08 -11.85 -14.75
CA SER A 136 -2.14 -11.63 -15.84
C SER A 136 -2.79 -10.84 -16.98
N SER A 137 -3.34 -11.50 -17.98
CA SER A 137 -3.81 -10.86 -19.22
C SER A 137 -4.87 -9.78 -19.00
N LEU A 138 -5.85 -10.01 -18.13
CA LEU A 138 -6.86 -9.00 -17.83
C LEU A 138 -6.24 -7.80 -17.10
N ASN A 139 -5.39 -8.07 -16.11
CA ASN A 139 -4.68 -7.02 -15.40
C ASN A 139 -3.82 -6.17 -16.35
N ASP A 140 -3.07 -6.80 -17.26
CA ASP A 140 -2.21 -6.09 -18.21
C ASP A 140 -3.03 -5.20 -19.16
N ILE A 141 -4.17 -5.69 -19.67
CA ILE A 141 -5.08 -4.92 -20.50
C ILE A 141 -5.63 -3.71 -19.73
N VAL A 142 -6.12 -3.92 -18.51
CA VAL A 142 -6.67 -2.85 -17.68
C VAL A 142 -5.62 -1.81 -17.33
N VAL A 143 -4.39 -2.23 -16.98
CA VAL A 143 -3.27 -1.31 -16.68
C VAL A 143 -2.89 -0.49 -17.91
N MET A 144 -2.86 -1.10 -19.09
CA MET A 144 -2.59 -0.38 -20.34
C MET A 144 -3.67 0.67 -20.64
N LEU A 145 -4.95 0.31 -20.55
CA LEU A 145 -6.07 1.23 -20.75
C LEU A 145 -6.05 2.37 -19.72
N LEU A 146 -5.77 2.05 -18.46
CA LEU A 146 -5.66 3.03 -17.40
C LEU A 146 -4.51 4.02 -17.66
N GLY A 147 -3.33 3.51 -18.07
CA GLY A 147 -2.20 4.35 -18.41
C GLY A 147 -2.48 5.31 -19.58
N LEU A 148 -3.15 4.82 -20.63
CA LEU A 148 -3.58 5.63 -21.75
C LEU A 148 -4.58 6.70 -21.31
N THR A 149 -5.60 6.33 -20.52
CA THR A 149 -6.64 7.27 -20.06
C THR A 149 -6.03 8.37 -19.19
N VAL A 150 -5.18 8.01 -18.22
CA VAL A 150 -4.49 8.98 -17.37
C VAL A 150 -3.57 9.88 -18.19
N GLY A 151 -2.81 9.31 -19.13
CA GLY A 151 -1.94 10.08 -20.01
C GLY A 151 -2.71 11.09 -20.86
N CYS A 152 -3.82 10.68 -21.46
CA CYS A 152 -4.69 11.56 -22.25
C CYS A 152 -5.40 12.64 -21.41
N SER A 153 -5.68 12.38 -20.14
CA SER A 153 -6.29 13.36 -19.23
C SER A 153 -5.30 14.38 -18.68
N THR A 154 -3.99 14.14 -18.83
CA THR A 154 -2.95 15.02 -18.31
C THR A 154 -2.65 16.15 -19.31
N GLN A 155 -3.29 17.30 -19.11
CA GLN A 155 -3.08 18.50 -19.93
C GLN A 155 -1.92 19.33 -19.37
N ALA A 156 -1.06 19.88 -20.23
CA ALA A 156 0.11 20.66 -19.81
C ALA A 156 -0.29 21.91 -19.00
N SER A 157 -1.41 22.54 -19.31
CA SER A 157 -1.94 23.71 -18.60
C SER A 157 -2.34 23.42 -17.15
N GLU A 158 -2.78 22.19 -16.88
CA GLU A 158 -3.17 21.75 -15.53
C GLU A 158 -2.04 21.08 -14.80
N PHE A 159 -1.15 20.39 -15.52
CA PHE A 159 -0.05 19.62 -14.95
C PHE A 159 1.15 20.49 -14.59
N LEU A 160 1.52 21.49 -15.43
CA LEU A 160 2.67 22.38 -15.22
C LEU A 160 2.30 23.58 -14.35
N THR A 161 1.75 23.33 -13.17
CA THR A 161 1.34 24.35 -12.21
C THR A 161 2.12 24.25 -10.88
N LEU A 162 2.14 25.34 -10.12
CA LEU A 162 2.72 25.34 -8.78
C LEU A 162 2.02 24.31 -7.86
N ASN A 163 0.73 24.10 -8.04
CA ASN A 163 -0.03 23.11 -7.29
C ASN A 163 0.46 21.69 -7.54
N THR A 164 0.82 21.35 -8.78
CA THR A 164 1.41 20.05 -9.10
C THR A 164 2.73 19.82 -8.39
N ILE A 165 3.59 20.84 -8.34
CA ILE A 165 4.87 20.75 -7.57
C ILE A 165 4.59 20.52 -6.09
N LYS A 166 3.60 21.22 -5.52
CA LYS A 166 3.16 20.97 -4.12
C LYS A 166 2.64 19.55 -3.94
N ILE A 167 1.85 19.02 -4.88
CA ILE A 167 1.33 17.63 -4.83
C ILE A 167 2.49 16.63 -4.83
N PHE A 168 3.49 16.83 -5.68
CA PHE A 168 4.67 15.97 -5.69
C PHE A 168 5.43 16.04 -4.36
N ALA A 169 5.72 17.22 -3.83
CA ALA A 169 6.40 17.37 -2.56
C ALA A 169 5.61 16.72 -1.40
N LEU A 170 4.29 16.94 -1.35
CA LEU A 170 3.40 16.33 -0.37
C LEU A 170 3.32 14.81 -0.51
N GLY A 171 3.27 14.29 -1.73
CA GLY A 171 3.25 12.85 -1.98
C GLY A 171 4.52 12.16 -1.48
N ALA A 172 5.70 12.77 -1.74
CA ALA A 172 6.97 12.27 -1.20
C ALA A 172 6.97 12.24 0.33
N LEU A 173 6.55 13.33 0.94
CA LEU A 173 6.47 13.45 2.40
C LEU A 173 5.48 12.45 2.99
N ALA A 174 4.30 12.32 2.38
CA ALA A 174 3.27 11.37 2.79
C ALA A 174 3.79 9.93 2.77
N PHE A 175 4.51 9.56 1.71
CA PHE A 175 5.09 8.23 1.57
C PHE A 175 6.19 7.95 2.61
N ILE A 176 7.06 8.93 2.88
CA ILE A 176 8.08 8.83 3.93
C ILE A 176 7.43 8.66 5.31
N ILE A 177 6.43 9.49 5.62
CA ILE A 177 5.69 9.42 6.89
C ILE A 177 4.99 8.06 7.03
N ALA A 178 4.34 7.56 5.97
CA ALA A 178 3.65 6.27 5.98
C ALA A 178 4.61 5.10 6.27
N SER A 179 5.74 5.05 5.57
CA SER A 179 6.76 4.02 5.79
C SER A 179 7.39 4.12 7.18
N ALA A 180 7.70 5.34 7.64
CA ALA A 180 8.26 5.58 8.96
C ALA A 180 7.29 5.19 10.08
N SER A 181 6.02 5.58 9.97
CA SER A 181 4.99 5.27 10.98
C SER A 181 4.78 3.77 11.12
N GLY A 182 4.80 3.01 10.02
CA GLY A 182 4.69 1.55 10.06
C GLY A 182 5.85 0.90 10.84
N ILE A 183 7.08 1.34 10.60
CA ILE A 183 8.26 0.85 11.33
C ILE A 183 8.16 1.20 12.82
N LEU A 184 7.81 2.46 13.13
CA LEU A 184 7.68 2.94 14.50
C LEU A 184 6.54 2.24 15.25
N PHE A 185 5.44 1.92 14.56
CA PHE A 185 4.33 1.18 15.13
C PHE A 185 4.75 -0.22 15.57
N VAL A 186 5.52 -0.95 14.74
CA VAL A 186 6.05 -2.27 15.15
C VAL A 186 7.02 -2.13 16.32
N LYS A 187 7.84 -1.07 16.37
CA LYS A 187 8.70 -0.80 17.53
C LYS A 187 7.88 -0.54 18.79
N LEU A 188 6.80 0.22 18.68
CA LEU A 188 5.88 0.47 19.78
C LEU A 188 5.24 -0.84 20.27
N MET A 189 4.75 -1.68 19.35
CA MET A 189 4.23 -3.01 19.70
C MET A 189 5.27 -3.86 20.44
N ASN A 190 6.53 -3.79 20.05
CA ASN A 190 7.61 -4.53 20.70
C ASN A 190 7.90 -4.10 22.14
N LEU A 191 7.41 -2.95 22.60
CA LEU A 191 7.47 -2.54 24.01
C LEU A 191 6.53 -3.39 24.88
N PHE A 192 5.39 -3.81 24.32
CA PHE A 192 4.39 -4.60 25.01
C PHE A 192 4.57 -6.11 24.80
N LEU A 193 5.40 -6.53 23.86
CA LEU A 193 5.63 -7.93 23.56
C LEU A 193 6.81 -8.51 24.38
N PRO A 194 6.69 -9.74 24.92
CA PRO A 194 7.79 -10.43 25.57
C PRO A 194 8.94 -10.68 24.60
N LYS A 195 10.15 -10.81 25.13
CA LYS A 195 11.40 -10.92 24.35
C LYS A 195 11.35 -12.01 23.27
N ASP A 196 10.69 -13.13 23.54
CA ASP A 196 10.61 -14.29 22.64
C ASP A 196 9.58 -14.13 21.50
N LYS A 197 8.73 -13.10 21.57
CA LYS A 197 7.66 -12.82 20.58
C LYS A 197 7.85 -11.49 19.86
N LYS A 198 9.03 -10.89 19.98
CA LYS A 198 9.31 -9.61 19.30
C LYS A 198 9.21 -9.75 17.80
N LEU A 199 8.61 -8.73 17.17
CA LEU A 199 8.48 -8.62 15.74
C LEU A 199 9.70 -7.89 15.17
N ASN A 200 10.11 -8.26 13.96
CA ASN A 200 11.14 -7.53 13.25
C ASN A 200 10.56 -6.20 12.73
N PRO A 201 11.07 -5.03 13.14
CA PRO A 201 10.51 -3.73 12.72
C PRO A 201 10.53 -3.50 11.21
N LEU A 202 11.36 -4.22 10.47
CA LEU A 202 11.43 -4.13 9.00
C LEU A 202 10.10 -4.49 8.34
N ILE A 203 9.27 -5.37 8.96
CA ILE A 203 7.97 -5.72 8.37
C ILE A 203 6.97 -4.57 8.42
N GLY A 204 7.12 -3.64 9.36
CA GLY A 204 6.27 -2.46 9.47
C GLY A 204 6.35 -1.53 8.25
N ASN A 205 7.52 -1.50 7.58
CA ASN A 205 7.68 -0.79 6.32
C ASN A 205 6.71 -1.26 5.24
N ALA A 206 6.30 -2.52 5.29
CA ALA A 206 5.38 -3.10 4.31
C ALA A 206 3.90 -2.76 4.59
N GLY A 207 3.59 -1.96 5.61
CA GLY A 207 2.23 -1.47 5.89
C GLY A 207 1.67 -0.50 4.84
N VAL A 208 2.48 -0.05 3.88
CA VAL A 208 2.02 0.66 2.69
C VAL A 208 1.51 -0.32 1.63
N SER A 209 0.57 0.11 0.78
CA SER A 209 -0.11 -0.76 -0.20
C SER A 209 0.72 -1.15 -1.42
N ALA A 210 2.00 -0.83 -1.49
CA ALA A 210 2.90 -1.20 -2.60
C ALA A 210 3.17 -2.73 -2.60
N VAL A 211 2.18 -3.52 -2.96
CA VAL A 211 2.21 -5.00 -2.95
C VAL A 211 2.79 -5.53 -4.27
N PRO A 212 3.69 -6.50 -4.23
CA PRO A 212 4.46 -7.04 -3.09
C PRO A 212 5.82 -6.32 -2.88
N MET A 213 5.99 -5.14 -3.45
CA MET A 213 7.28 -4.46 -3.57
C MET A 213 7.86 -4.11 -2.19
N SER A 214 7.10 -3.47 -1.32
CA SER A 214 7.54 -3.12 0.05
C SER A 214 7.88 -4.35 0.89
N ALA A 215 7.13 -5.44 0.73
CA ALA A 215 7.43 -6.71 1.42
C ALA A 215 8.75 -7.32 0.94
N ARG A 216 9.04 -7.26 -0.37
CA ARG A 216 10.33 -7.71 -0.94
C ARG A 216 11.49 -6.87 -0.42
N ILE A 217 11.33 -5.54 -0.34
CA ILE A 217 12.36 -4.65 0.19
C ILE A 217 12.66 -4.97 1.66
N SER A 218 11.63 -5.18 2.48
CA SER A 218 11.80 -5.58 3.87
C SER A 218 12.55 -6.92 3.99
N ASN A 219 12.22 -7.88 3.12
CA ASN A 219 12.91 -9.17 3.07
C ASN A 219 14.37 -9.02 2.63
N ASN A 220 14.63 -8.28 1.54
CA ASN A 220 15.98 -8.10 1.01
C ASN A 220 16.89 -7.42 2.04
N LEU A 221 16.37 -6.39 2.72
CA LEU A 221 17.13 -5.73 3.79
C LEU A 221 17.37 -6.66 5.00
N GLY A 222 16.41 -7.52 5.34
CA GLY A 222 16.60 -8.55 6.36
C GLY A 222 17.71 -9.53 5.99
N LEU A 223 17.72 -10.04 4.75
CA LEU A 223 18.72 -10.95 4.24
C LEU A 223 20.14 -10.33 4.12
N GLU A 224 20.23 -9.01 3.92
CA GLU A 224 21.51 -8.28 3.91
C GLU A 224 22.24 -8.37 5.27
N TYR A 225 21.49 -8.41 6.37
CA TYR A 225 22.04 -8.49 7.74
C TYR A 225 22.13 -9.92 8.29
N ASP A 226 21.23 -10.81 7.88
CA ASP A 226 21.25 -12.24 8.20
C ASP A 226 20.64 -13.04 7.07
N ARG A 227 21.46 -13.82 6.34
CA ARG A 227 21.06 -14.63 5.18
C ARG A 227 19.97 -15.67 5.45
N HIS A 228 19.68 -15.97 6.72
CA HIS A 228 18.65 -16.91 7.13
C HIS A 228 17.39 -16.23 7.69
N ASN A 229 17.31 -14.89 7.62
CA ASN A 229 16.19 -14.13 8.15
C ASN A 229 15.18 -13.78 7.04
N PHE A 230 14.36 -14.75 6.66
CA PHE A 230 13.33 -14.60 5.64
C PHE A 230 12.10 -13.88 6.19
N LEU A 231 11.90 -12.61 5.81
CA LEU A 231 10.82 -11.77 6.29
C LEU A 231 9.63 -11.66 5.30
N LEU A 232 9.75 -12.18 4.08
CA LEU A 232 8.77 -11.95 3.00
C LEU A 232 7.35 -12.33 3.42
N MET A 233 7.15 -13.54 3.92
CA MET A 233 5.83 -14.02 4.32
C MET A 233 5.23 -13.22 5.49
N HIS A 234 6.08 -12.77 6.40
CA HIS A 234 5.66 -11.93 7.53
C HIS A 234 5.33 -10.49 7.09
N ALA A 235 6.06 -9.96 6.13
CA ALA A 235 5.84 -8.62 5.57
C ALA A 235 4.61 -8.56 4.65
N MET A 236 4.21 -9.67 4.03
CA MET A 236 3.01 -9.74 3.18
C MET A 236 1.72 -9.49 3.98
N GLY A 237 1.65 -9.86 5.25
CA GLY A 237 0.49 -9.59 6.10
C GLY A 237 0.19 -8.09 6.23
N PRO A 238 1.10 -7.28 6.79
CA PRO A 238 0.96 -5.84 6.83
C PRO A 238 0.75 -5.21 5.44
N ASN A 239 1.37 -5.76 4.40
CA ASN A 239 1.29 -5.24 3.04
C ASN A 239 -0.13 -5.37 2.46
N VAL A 240 -0.77 -6.53 2.62
CA VAL A 240 -2.17 -6.73 2.21
C VAL A 240 -3.13 -5.94 3.11
N ALA A 241 -2.86 -5.87 4.41
CA ALA A 241 -3.63 -5.03 5.32
C ALA A 241 -3.58 -3.55 4.92
N GLY A 242 -2.44 -3.07 4.40
CA GLY A 242 -2.29 -1.73 3.85
C GLY A 242 -3.23 -1.44 2.67
N VAL A 243 -3.44 -2.41 1.77
CA VAL A 243 -4.41 -2.28 0.66
C VAL A 243 -5.82 -2.12 1.19
N ILE A 244 -6.21 -2.97 2.14
CA ILE A 244 -7.54 -2.87 2.77
C ILE A 244 -7.69 -1.52 3.47
N GLY A 245 -6.68 -1.10 4.25
CA GLY A 245 -6.70 0.15 4.99
C GLY A 245 -6.67 1.41 4.12
N SER A 246 -6.11 1.35 2.90
CA SER A 246 -6.16 2.48 1.96
C SER A 246 -7.50 2.61 1.24
N ALA A 247 -8.28 1.52 1.16
CA ALA A 247 -9.59 1.49 0.51
C ALA A 247 -10.76 1.74 1.49
N VAL A 248 -10.51 1.64 2.80
CA VAL A 248 -11.43 1.98 3.91
C VAL A 248 -11.22 3.40 4.38
#